data_115a73ec211a1ffc373d9ed4f96ead62
#
_entry.id   115a73ec211a1ffc373d9ed4f96ead62
#
_cell.length_a   1.000
_cell.length_b   1.000
_cell.length_c   1.000
_cell.angle_alpha   90.00
_cell.angle_beta   90.00
_cell.angle_gamma   90.00
#
_symmetry.space_group_name_H-M   'P 1'
#
loop_
_entity.id
_entity.type
_entity.pdbx_description
1 polymer ?
#
loop_
_entity_poly.entity_id
_entity_poly.type
_entity_poly.pdbx_seq_one_letter_code
_entity_poly.pdbx_strand_id
1 'polypeptide(L)'
;MRRNEDVMKIYNTLSRRKEEFKPLEEGKVKMYVCGPTVYNLIHIGNARPMIVFDTVRRYLEHKGYEVNYVSNFTDVDDKIIAKANEEGVTAKEISERYIAECKKDMAGMNVKPATTHPLATQEIDGMIDMISTLIEKGYAYNVNGTVYFRTRRFEEYGKLSHKNLDDLRSGNRSLLVTGEDQKEDPLDFVLWKPKKEGEPSWPSPWSDGRPGWHIECSVMAKKYLGEEIDIHAGGEDLVFPHHENEIAQSECCNGKIFSRYWLHNAFLNIDNRKMSKSLGNFFTVREISEKYDLQVLRFFMLSAHYRSPLNFSADLMESAKTGLARICNAADSLKHYAGAAKEAEMTAEEMTALEEAKNLAKKFDDAMDDDFNTADAISVVFELVRLANSNVNEDGTKAFVQSLLDELLELGDILGLVFETKEEILDEEIEKLIEERQVARKGRNFQRADEIRAELLEKGIVLEDTREGVKWKRA
;
A
#
# COMPACT_ATOMS: atom_id res chain seq x y z
N MET A 1 -11.69 12.23 -21.45
CA MET A 1 -11.68 13.15 -20.30
C MET A 1 -13.08 13.22 -19.72
N ARG A 2 -13.41 12.36 -18.76
CA ARG A 2 -14.70 12.40 -18.03
C ARG A 2 -14.56 13.44 -16.92
N ARG A 3 -15.07 14.66 -17.12
CA ARG A 3 -15.33 15.59 -16.02
C ARG A 3 -16.70 15.19 -15.47
N ASN A 4 -16.72 14.43 -14.41
CA ASN A 4 -17.94 14.23 -13.64
C ASN A 4 -18.09 15.39 -12.65
N GLU A 5 -19.25 16.00 -12.66
CA GLU A 5 -19.70 16.99 -11.65
C GLU A 5 -20.04 16.32 -10.30
N ASP A 6 -19.86 15.00 -10.18
CA ASP A 6 -20.17 14.24 -8.98
C ASP A 6 -19.10 14.49 -7.91
N VAL A 7 -19.55 15.00 -6.79
CA VAL A 7 -18.69 15.43 -5.66
C VAL A 7 -18.19 14.20 -4.92
N MET A 8 -16.88 13.93 -5.01
CA MET A 8 -16.23 12.90 -4.22
C MET A 8 -16.31 13.23 -2.72
N LYS A 9 -16.75 12.27 -1.92
CA LYS A 9 -16.85 12.38 -0.46
C LYS A 9 -15.98 11.33 0.19
N ILE A 10 -15.20 11.73 1.17
CA ILE A 10 -14.33 10.84 1.94
C ILE A 10 -14.62 10.94 3.42
N TYR A 11 -14.56 9.82 4.12
CA TYR A 11 -14.72 9.80 5.57
C TYR A 11 -13.45 10.30 6.23
N ASN A 12 -13.59 11.34 7.03
CA ASN A 12 -12.50 11.92 7.78
C ASN A 12 -12.55 11.47 9.24
N THR A 13 -11.54 10.74 9.70
CA THR A 13 -11.45 10.27 11.10
C THR A 13 -11.47 11.43 12.09
N LEU A 14 -10.91 12.59 11.71
CA LEU A 14 -10.86 13.77 12.55
C LEU A 14 -12.25 14.30 12.89
N SER A 15 -13.12 14.41 11.89
CA SER A 15 -14.50 14.91 12.05
C SER A 15 -15.55 13.81 12.27
N ARG A 16 -15.18 12.54 12.04
CA ARG A 16 -16.04 11.35 12.09
C ARG A 16 -17.24 11.40 11.14
N ARG A 17 -17.09 12.05 10.00
CA ARG A 17 -18.14 12.15 8.96
C ARG A 17 -17.54 12.10 7.56
N LYS A 18 -18.38 11.81 6.58
CA LYS A 18 -18.03 11.97 5.17
C LYS A 18 -18.06 13.45 4.81
N GLU A 19 -17.01 13.93 4.19
CA GLU A 19 -16.82 15.31 3.77
C GLU A 19 -16.52 15.35 2.28
N GLU A 20 -16.91 16.44 1.62
CA GLU A 20 -16.50 16.71 0.25
C GLU A 20 -14.98 16.84 0.17
N PHE A 21 -14.37 16.09 -0.74
CA PHE A 21 -12.92 16.18 -0.96
C PHE A 21 -12.57 17.45 -1.73
N LYS A 22 -11.77 18.30 -1.11
CA LYS A 22 -11.23 19.53 -1.71
C LYS A 22 -9.74 19.60 -1.45
N PRO A 23 -8.89 19.38 -2.49
CA PRO A 23 -7.45 19.44 -2.31
C PRO A 23 -7.00 20.86 -1.98
N LEU A 24 -5.81 20.96 -1.38
CA LEU A 24 -5.14 22.24 -1.08
C LEU A 24 -4.79 23.02 -2.34
N GLU A 25 -4.43 22.31 -3.40
CA GLU A 25 -4.08 22.85 -4.70
C GLU A 25 -4.91 22.15 -5.77
N GLU A 26 -5.59 22.92 -6.62
CA GLU A 26 -6.44 22.36 -7.66
C GLU A 26 -5.66 21.39 -8.57
N GLY A 27 -6.21 20.20 -8.78
CA GLY A 27 -5.61 19.15 -9.62
C GLY A 27 -4.45 18.39 -8.97
N LYS A 28 -4.04 18.72 -7.73
CA LYS A 28 -2.95 18.02 -7.03
C LYS A 28 -3.39 17.50 -5.68
N VAL A 29 -2.82 16.37 -5.27
CA VAL A 29 -3.07 15.76 -3.96
C VAL A 29 -1.75 15.41 -3.28
N LYS A 30 -1.56 15.89 -2.06
CA LYS A 30 -0.45 15.57 -1.17
C LYS A 30 -0.90 14.49 -0.20
N MET A 31 -0.37 13.28 -0.35
CA MET A 31 -0.79 12.12 0.43
C MET A 31 0.39 11.47 1.15
N TYR A 32 0.30 11.36 2.47
CA TYR A 32 1.25 10.65 3.30
C TYR A 32 0.62 9.38 3.89
N VAL A 33 1.29 8.26 3.77
CA VAL A 33 0.87 6.98 4.36
C VAL A 33 2.01 6.43 5.20
N CYS A 34 1.78 6.24 6.50
CA CYS A 34 2.80 5.68 7.38
C CYS A 34 3.20 4.29 6.90
N GLY A 35 4.51 4.13 6.67
CA GLY A 35 5.11 2.89 6.22
C GLY A 35 5.49 1.96 7.36
N PRO A 36 5.95 0.74 7.06
CA PRO A 36 6.29 -0.25 8.07
C PRO A 36 7.64 0.00 8.72
N THR A 37 7.80 -0.50 9.95
CA THR A 37 9.10 -0.72 10.57
C THR A 37 9.74 -1.99 9.98
N VAL A 38 10.92 -1.85 9.39
CA VAL A 38 11.55 -2.88 8.55
C VAL A 38 12.49 -3.79 9.34
N TYR A 39 11.94 -4.59 10.24
CA TYR A 39 12.71 -5.55 11.06
C TYR A 39 12.42 -7.02 10.72
N ASN A 40 11.40 -7.30 9.91
CA ASN A 40 10.99 -8.64 9.51
C ASN A 40 10.17 -8.58 8.21
N LEU A 41 9.85 -9.75 7.63
CA LEU A 41 8.86 -9.84 6.55
C LEU A 41 7.54 -9.19 6.99
N ILE A 42 6.89 -8.48 6.07
CA ILE A 42 5.60 -7.86 6.35
C ILE A 42 4.51 -8.93 6.52
N HIS A 43 3.62 -8.70 7.48
CA HIS A 43 2.45 -9.55 7.67
C HIS A 43 1.24 -9.03 6.90
N ILE A 44 0.23 -9.88 6.72
CA ILE A 44 -0.98 -9.53 5.96
C ILE A 44 -1.72 -8.30 6.51
N GLY A 45 -1.60 -7.99 7.79
CA GLY A 45 -2.11 -6.75 8.37
C GLY A 45 -1.39 -5.50 7.87
N ASN A 46 -0.08 -5.57 7.55
CA ASN A 46 0.65 -4.48 6.88
C ASN A 46 0.29 -4.36 5.41
N ALA A 47 -0.07 -5.47 4.76
CA ALA A 47 -0.49 -5.48 3.36
C ALA A 47 -1.78 -4.68 3.14
N ARG A 48 -2.71 -4.70 4.11
CA ARG A 48 -4.00 -4.04 3.97
C ARG A 48 -3.90 -2.54 3.69
N PRO A 49 -3.23 -1.71 4.52
CA PRO A 49 -3.04 -0.30 4.20
C PRO A 49 -2.29 -0.07 2.88
N MET A 50 -1.30 -0.90 2.54
CA MET A 50 -0.55 -0.77 1.29
C MET A 50 -1.46 -0.93 0.07
N ILE A 51 -2.33 -1.95 0.07
CA ILE A 51 -3.29 -2.23 -1.01
C ILE A 51 -4.38 -1.16 -1.05
N VAL A 52 -4.97 -0.83 0.10
CA VAL A 52 -6.07 0.14 0.19
C VAL A 52 -5.64 1.51 -0.31
N PHE A 53 -4.53 2.03 0.20
CA PHE A 53 -4.10 3.39 -0.15
C PHE A 53 -3.42 3.47 -1.53
N ASP A 54 -2.89 2.37 -2.08
CA ASP A 54 -2.55 2.26 -3.49
C ASP A 54 -3.81 2.39 -4.38
N THR A 55 -4.90 1.74 -3.98
CA THR A 55 -6.18 1.84 -4.71
C THR A 55 -6.77 3.25 -4.61
N VAL A 56 -6.70 3.90 -3.45
CA VAL A 56 -7.08 5.31 -3.27
C VAL A 56 -6.26 6.21 -4.22
N ARG A 57 -4.93 6.03 -4.27
CA ARG A 57 -4.05 6.74 -5.19
C ARG A 57 -4.45 6.54 -6.64
N ARG A 58 -4.66 5.28 -7.08
CA ARG A 58 -5.06 4.95 -8.45
C ARG A 58 -6.38 5.62 -8.84
N TYR A 59 -7.36 5.61 -7.94
CA TYR A 59 -8.62 6.25 -8.18
C TYR A 59 -8.49 7.79 -8.27
N LEU A 60 -7.71 8.42 -7.39
CA LEU A 60 -7.43 9.85 -7.49
C LEU A 60 -6.72 10.22 -8.81
N GLU A 61 -5.77 9.39 -9.25
CA GLU A 61 -5.10 9.54 -10.56
C GLU A 61 -6.11 9.38 -11.72
N HIS A 62 -7.05 8.41 -11.64
CA HIS A 62 -8.14 8.24 -12.60
C HIS A 62 -9.06 9.47 -12.67
N LYS A 63 -9.35 10.11 -11.53
CA LYS A 63 -10.11 11.38 -11.47
C LYS A 63 -9.33 12.57 -12.03
N GLY A 64 -8.07 12.37 -12.41
CA GLY A 64 -7.22 13.39 -13.05
C GLY A 64 -6.35 14.18 -12.08
N TYR A 65 -6.23 13.78 -10.82
CA TYR A 65 -5.30 14.41 -9.88
C TYR A 65 -3.85 13.92 -10.09
N GLU A 66 -2.90 14.84 -9.98
CA GLU A 66 -1.49 14.54 -9.77
C GLU A 66 -1.27 14.22 -8.29
N VAL A 67 -1.01 12.94 -7.98
CA VAL A 67 -0.87 12.50 -6.59
C VAL A 67 0.61 12.40 -6.20
N ASN A 68 1.07 13.27 -5.31
CA ASN A 68 2.37 13.12 -4.65
C ASN A 68 2.18 12.21 -3.42
N TYR A 69 2.47 10.91 -3.60
CA TYR A 69 2.31 9.87 -2.60
C TYR A 69 3.65 9.60 -1.90
N VAL A 70 3.70 9.83 -0.60
CA VAL A 70 4.88 9.58 0.24
C VAL A 70 4.57 8.49 1.24
N SER A 71 5.43 7.47 1.30
CA SER A 71 5.35 6.40 2.31
C SER A 71 6.76 6.02 2.74
N ASN A 72 7.06 6.19 4.02
CA ASN A 72 8.39 5.97 4.58
C ASN A 72 8.71 4.49 4.84
N PHE A 73 9.99 4.23 5.09
CA PHE A 73 10.41 3.05 5.85
C PHE A 73 11.05 3.52 7.14
N THR A 74 10.54 3.02 8.29
CA THR A 74 11.20 3.19 9.59
C THR A 74 12.35 2.19 9.67
N ASP A 75 13.56 2.69 9.43
CA ASP A 75 14.81 1.91 9.35
C ASP A 75 15.69 2.03 10.60
N VAL A 76 15.19 2.68 11.65
CA VAL A 76 15.79 2.74 12.99
C VAL A 76 14.68 2.61 14.05
N ASP A 77 14.71 1.54 14.83
CA ASP A 77 13.72 1.24 15.89
C ASP A 77 14.26 0.20 16.86
N ASP A 78 13.69 0.14 18.06
CA ASP A 78 14.06 -0.87 19.08
C ASP A 78 13.96 -2.31 18.55
N LYS A 79 12.98 -2.62 17.67
CA LYS A 79 12.80 -3.95 17.08
C LYS A 79 13.89 -4.29 16.08
N ILE A 80 14.34 -3.31 15.29
CA ILE A 80 15.45 -3.48 14.33
C ILE A 80 16.74 -3.75 15.11
N ILE A 81 17.00 -2.97 16.16
CA ILE A 81 18.18 -3.13 17.02
C ILE A 81 18.18 -4.50 17.70
N ALA A 82 17.05 -4.92 18.27
CA ALA A 82 16.92 -6.22 18.90
C ALA A 82 17.18 -7.36 17.89
N LYS A 83 16.65 -7.26 16.68
CA LYS A 83 16.85 -8.24 15.61
C LYS A 83 18.30 -8.28 15.14
N ALA A 84 18.95 -7.13 15.01
CA ALA A 84 20.36 -7.02 14.66
C ALA A 84 21.26 -7.70 15.71
N ASN A 85 20.99 -7.47 16.99
CA ASN A 85 21.70 -8.10 18.09
C ASN A 85 21.49 -9.62 18.12
N GLU A 86 20.26 -10.09 17.86
CA GLU A 86 19.93 -11.52 17.77
C GLU A 86 20.72 -12.22 16.66
N GLU A 87 20.86 -11.57 15.50
CA GLU A 87 21.54 -12.14 14.32
C GLU A 87 23.05 -11.83 14.28
N GLY A 88 23.57 -10.97 15.17
CA GLY A 88 24.97 -10.58 15.18
C GLY A 88 25.38 -9.72 13.97
N VAL A 89 24.45 -8.93 13.43
CA VAL A 89 24.65 -8.02 12.30
C VAL A 89 24.30 -6.57 12.70
N THR A 90 24.50 -5.62 11.80
CA THR A 90 24.15 -4.21 12.05
C THR A 90 22.66 -3.94 11.84
N ALA A 91 22.12 -2.92 12.52
CA ALA A 91 20.74 -2.45 12.29
C ALA A 91 20.50 -2.07 10.82
N LYS A 92 21.53 -1.51 10.16
CA LYS A 92 21.48 -1.16 8.73
C LYS A 92 21.30 -2.38 7.85
N GLU A 93 22.04 -3.47 8.09
CA GLU A 93 21.90 -4.71 7.32
C GLU A 93 20.50 -5.33 7.47
N ILE A 94 19.91 -5.27 8.68
CA ILE A 94 18.54 -5.71 8.92
C ILE A 94 17.55 -4.86 8.10
N SER A 95 17.63 -3.54 8.23
CA SER A 95 16.67 -2.65 7.55
C SER A 95 16.80 -2.74 6.02
N GLU A 96 18.00 -2.73 5.46
CA GLU A 96 18.20 -2.88 4.00
C GLU A 96 17.63 -4.21 3.47
N ARG A 97 17.85 -5.31 4.18
CA ARG A 97 17.30 -6.63 3.84
C ARG A 97 15.76 -6.58 3.79
N TYR A 98 15.13 -6.11 4.85
CA TYR A 98 13.67 -6.15 4.94
C TYR A 98 12.97 -5.05 4.14
N ILE A 99 13.64 -3.96 3.78
CA ILE A 99 13.17 -3.02 2.75
C ILE A 99 13.09 -3.73 1.39
N ALA A 100 14.14 -4.47 1.00
CA ALA A 100 14.15 -5.22 -0.25
C ALA A 100 13.04 -6.28 -0.30
N GLU A 101 12.86 -7.04 0.78
CA GLU A 101 11.80 -8.03 0.89
C GLU A 101 10.39 -7.39 0.88
N CYS A 102 10.21 -6.26 1.57
CA CYS A 102 8.95 -5.51 1.55
C CYS A 102 8.61 -5.03 0.14
N LYS A 103 9.57 -4.46 -0.59
CA LYS A 103 9.37 -4.02 -1.98
C LYS A 103 9.00 -5.18 -2.91
N LYS A 104 9.59 -6.36 -2.70
CA LYS A 104 9.24 -7.57 -3.45
C LYS A 104 7.79 -8.00 -3.18
N ASP A 105 7.38 -8.01 -1.92
CA ASP A 105 6.01 -8.35 -1.56
C ASP A 105 5.00 -7.30 -2.09
N MET A 106 5.34 -6.01 -2.03
CA MET A 106 4.55 -4.92 -2.63
C MET A 106 4.36 -5.11 -4.14
N ALA A 107 5.45 -5.43 -4.86
CA ALA A 107 5.39 -5.70 -6.30
C ALA A 107 4.49 -6.90 -6.62
N GLY A 108 4.58 -7.99 -5.83
CA GLY A 108 3.70 -9.16 -5.99
C GLY A 108 2.22 -8.84 -5.79
N MET A 109 1.90 -7.88 -4.91
CA MET A 109 0.53 -7.36 -4.71
C MET A 109 0.14 -6.27 -5.71
N ASN A 110 0.97 -5.96 -6.71
CA ASN A 110 0.80 -4.84 -7.65
C ASN A 110 0.58 -3.48 -6.95
N VAL A 111 1.23 -3.26 -5.82
CA VAL A 111 1.26 -1.96 -5.15
C VAL A 111 2.29 -1.08 -5.87
N LYS A 112 1.85 0.05 -6.43
CA LYS A 112 2.74 1.01 -7.10
C LYS A 112 3.79 1.54 -6.09
N PRO A 113 5.06 1.68 -6.47
CA PRO A 113 6.03 2.40 -5.64
C PRO A 113 5.50 3.80 -5.30
N ALA A 114 5.74 4.26 -4.06
CA ALA A 114 5.42 5.64 -3.72
C ALA A 114 6.22 6.62 -4.59
N THR A 115 5.75 7.85 -4.73
CA THR A 115 6.53 8.92 -5.37
C THR A 115 7.87 9.10 -4.66
N THR A 116 7.83 8.96 -3.33
CA THR A 116 9.04 8.96 -2.50
C THR A 116 8.88 7.98 -1.33
N HIS A 117 9.93 7.18 -1.08
CA HIS A 117 10.08 6.33 0.09
C HIS A 117 11.23 6.85 0.97
N PRO A 118 10.99 7.85 1.84
CA PRO A 118 12.04 8.36 2.71
C PRO A 118 12.43 7.32 3.77
N LEU A 119 13.69 7.37 4.21
CA LEU A 119 14.23 6.57 5.31
C LEU A 119 14.42 7.47 6.54
N ALA A 120 13.99 7.00 7.71
CA ALA A 120 14.11 7.76 8.95
C ALA A 120 15.58 8.17 9.24
N THR A 121 16.54 7.27 8.97
CA THR A 121 17.97 7.55 9.17
C THR A 121 18.55 8.64 8.27
N GLN A 122 17.87 9.00 7.19
CA GLN A 122 18.29 10.07 6.27
C GLN A 122 17.69 11.43 6.64
N GLU A 123 16.81 11.49 7.64
CA GLU A 123 16.05 12.69 8.02
C GLU A 123 16.37 13.20 9.43
N ILE A 124 17.46 12.73 10.01
CA ILE A 124 17.86 13.04 11.40
C ILE A 124 18.02 14.54 11.64
N ASP A 125 18.66 15.26 10.72
CA ASP A 125 18.84 16.72 10.84
C ASP A 125 17.50 17.46 10.92
N GLY A 126 16.54 17.08 10.07
CA GLY A 126 15.20 17.65 10.10
C GLY A 126 14.43 17.31 11.39
N MET A 127 14.69 16.14 11.98
CA MET A 127 14.11 15.77 13.28
C MET A 127 14.72 16.62 14.41
N ILE A 128 16.02 16.84 14.40
CA ILE A 128 16.69 17.71 15.37
C ILE A 128 16.18 19.14 15.27
N ASP A 129 16.00 19.66 14.05
CA ASP A 129 15.49 21.00 13.82
C ASP A 129 14.04 21.17 14.33
N MET A 130 13.17 20.18 14.04
CA MET A 130 11.79 20.20 14.52
C MET A 130 11.72 20.12 16.05
N ILE A 131 12.51 19.24 16.67
CA ILE A 131 12.59 19.10 18.13
C ILE A 131 13.10 20.39 18.77
N SER A 132 14.15 21.01 18.20
CA SER A 132 14.69 22.29 18.67
C SER A 132 13.62 23.39 18.64
N THR A 133 12.86 23.48 17.54
CA THR A 133 11.74 24.42 17.41
C THR A 133 10.66 24.17 18.47
N LEU A 134 10.34 22.92 18.76
CA LEU A 134 9.37 22.57 19.80
C LEU A 134 9.86 22.96 21.20
N ILE A 135 11.14 22.81 21.48
CA ILE A 135 11.77 23.25 22.75
C ILE A 135 11.69 24.78 22.85
N GLU A 136 12.12 25.51 21.82
CA GLU A 136 12.08 26.97 21.79
C GLU A 136 10.66 27.53 22.01
N LYS A 137 9.66 26.86 21.45
CA LYS A 137 8.25 27.23 21.64
C LYS A 137 7.66 26.75 22.97
N GLY A 138 8.43 26.01 23.77
CA GLY A 138 8.02 25.50 25.08
C GLY A 138 7.13 24.24 25.04
N TYR A 139 6.97 23.61 23.89
CA TYR A 139 6.22 22.34 23.73
C TYR A 139 7.05 21.09 24.04
N ALA A 140 8.35 21.24 24.17
CA ALA A 140 9.23 20.11 24.52
C ALA A 140 10.26 20.53 25.58
N TYR A 141 10.87 19.55 26.23
CA TYR A 141 11.88 19.76 27.27
C TYR A 141 12.89 18.63 27.30
N ASN A 142 14.11 18.94 27.70
CA ASN A 142 15.22 18.01 27.83
C ASN A 142 15.44 17.63 29.31
N VAL A 143 15.53 16.33 29.57
CA VAL A 143 15.94 15.80 30.88
C VAL A 143 17.04 14.77 30.66
N ASN A 144 18.24 15.11 31.10
CA ASN A 144 19.42 14.22 31.01
C ASN A 144 19.66 13.62 29.61
N GLY A 145 19.42 14.40 28.55
CA GLY A 145 19.63 13.98 27.16
C GLY A 145 18.42 13.33 26.50
N THR A 146 17.36 13.02 27.24
CA THR A 146 16.08 12.59 26.68
C THR A 146 15.20 13.83 26.44
N VAL A 147 14.63 13.96 25.25
CA VAL A 147 13.68 15.05 24.97
C VAL A 147 12.26 14.48 24.93
N TYR A 148 11.38 15.14 25.68
CA TYR A 148 9.98 14.81 25.78
C TYR A 148 9.09 15.92 25.21
N PHE A 149 7.97 15.56 24.59
CA PHE A 149 6.91 16.49 24.22
C PHE A 149 5.96 16.67 25.40
N ARG A 150 5.59 17.95 25.69
CA ARG A 150 4.61 18.30 26.73
C ARG A 150 3.19 18.15 26.21
N THR A 151 2.61 16.98 26.36
CA THR A 151 1.29 16.65 25.80
C THR A 151 0.19 17.60 26.22
N ARG A 152 0.14 17.98 27.51
CA ARG A 152 -0.88 18.90 28.04
C ARG A 152 -0.74 20.35 27.57
N ARG A 153 0.40 20.73 26.97
CA ARG A 153 0.58 22.05 26.40
C ARG A 153 -0.12 22.23 25.06
N PHE A 154 -0.42 21.15 24.37
CA PHE A 154 -1.25 21.18 23.17
C PHE A 154 -2.71 20.95 23.56
N GLU A 155 -3.50 22.05 23.67
CA GLU A 155 -4.87 22.03 24.18
C GLU A 155 -5.81 21.11 23.36
N GLU A 156 -5.52 20.94 22.04
CA GLU A 156 -6.30 20.08 21.15
C GLU A 156 -5.87 18.62 21.13
N TYR A 157 -4.94 18.21 22.01
CA TYR A 157 -4.50 16.82 22.03
C TYR A 157 -5.66 15.86 22.32
N GLY A 158 -5.79 14.84 21.49
CA GLY A 158 -6.93 13.93 21.51
C GLY A 158 -8.01 14.23 20.47
N LYS A 159 -7.83 15.28 19.64
CA LYS A 159 -8.83 15.67 18.64
C LYS A 159 -9.05 14.63 17.55
N LEU A 160 -8.02 13.84 17.17
CA LEU A 160 -8.15 12.77 16.18
C LEU A 160 -8.74 11.50 16.81
N SER A 161 -8.19 11.06 17.93
CA SER A 161 -8.61 9.85 18.62
C SER A 161 -9.90 10.00 19.40
N HIS A 162 -10.32 11.25 19.64
CA HIS A 162 -11.44 11.63 20.51
C HIS A 162 -11.32 11.09 21.94
N LYS A 163 -10.07 10.95 22.40
CA LYS A 163 -9.76 10.51 23.76
C LYS A 163 -9.59 11.71 24.68
N ASN A 164 -10.17 11.61 25.86
CA ASN A 164 -9.93 12.57 26.91
C ASN A 164 -8.61 12.25 27.63
N LEU A 165 -7.75 13.25 27.80
CA LEU A 165 -6.44 13.10 28.48
C LEU A 165 -6.57 12.56 29.90
N ASP A 166 -7.62 12.92 30.64
CA ASP A 166 -7.81 12.49 32.01
C ASP A 166 -8.22 11.00 32.09
N ASP A 167 -8.97 10.51 31.10
CA ASP A 167 -9.31 9.09 30.96
C ASP A 167 -8.10 8.25 30.63
N LEU A 168 -7.18 8.78 29.81
CA LEU A 168 -5.92 8.10 29.48
C LEU A 168 -5.03 7.89 30.71
N ARG A 169 -5.03 8.82 31.65
CA ARG A 169 -4.26 8.75 32.90
C ARG A 169 -4.80 7.65 33.84
N SER A 170 -6.10 7.46 33.91
CA SER A 170 -6.74 6.47 34.79
C SER A 170 -6.65 5.03 34.30
N GLY A 171 -6.51 4.81 32.97
CA GLY A 171 -6.50 3.49 32.34
C GLY A 171 -5.11 2.84 32.16
N ASN A 172 -4.03 3.61 32.29
CA ASN A 172 -2.69 3.15 31.89
C ASN A 172 -1.70 3.05 33.05
N ARG A 173 -1.93 2.10 33.95
CA ARG A 173 -0.86 1.64 34.90
C ARG A 173 0.36 1.02 34.20
N SER A 174 0.22 0.63 32.92
CA SER A 174 1.30 0.02 32.13
C SER A 174 2.19 1.03 31.39
N LEU A 175 1.89 2.33 31.41
CA LEU A 175 2.77 3.39 30.87
C LEU A 175 3.90 3.79 31.82
N LEU A 176 3.93 3.29 33.05
CA LEU A 176 5.06 3.40 33.95
C LEU A 176 6.11 2.33 33.58
N VAL A 177 6.77 2.53 32.45
CA VAL A 177 7.97 1.74 32.11
C VAL A 177 9.11 2.24 33.00
N THR A 178 9.73 1.32 33.72
CA THR A 178 10.91 1.51 34.56
C THR A 178 11.96 2.39 33.84
N GLY A 179 12.24 3.56 34.40
CA GLY A 179 13.17 4.57 33.85
C GLY A 179 12.52 5.89 33.45
N GLU A 180 11.20 6.02 33.51
CA GLU A 180 10.44 7.21 33.11
C GLU A 180 10.13 8.17 34.28
N ASP A 181 10.82 8.05 35.41
CA ASP A 181 10.69 8.96 36.58
C ASP A 181 11.13 10.42 36.29
N GLN A 182 11.44 10.72 35.01
CA GLN A 182 11.95 12.02 34.56
C GLN A 182 10.93 12.84 33.77
N LYS A 183 9.76 12.29 33.47
CA LYS A 183 8.69 13.04 32.76
C LYS A 183 7.99 14.03 33.66
N GLU A 184 7.68 15.25 33.14
CA GLU A 184 6.84 16.22 33.83
C GLU A 184 5.39 15.72 33.97
N ASP A 185 4.86 15.01 32.97
CA ASP A 185 3.55 14.33 32.97
C ASP A 185 3.67 12.90 32.37
N PRO A 186 2.98 11.91 32.94
CA PRO A 186 2.99 10.55 32.40
C PRO A 186 2.55 10.42 30.93
N LEU A 187 1.78 11.37 30.43
CA LEU A 187 1.30 11.40 29.04
C LEU A 187 2.34 11.96 28.06
N ASP A 188 3.43 12.58 28.55
CA ASP A 188 4.47 13.09 27.69
C ASP A 188 5.16 11.96 26.95
N PHE A 189 5.50 12.19 25.68
CA PHE A 189 6.11 11.16 24.84
C PHE A 189 7.49 11.58 24.34
N VAL A 190 8.31 10.58 24.07
CA VAL A 190 9.72 10.78 23.71
C VAL A 190 9.88 11.28 22.29
N LEU A 191 10.65 12.35 22.11
CA LEU A 191 11.08 12.88 20.82
C LEU A 191 12.53 12.48 20.47
N TRP A 192 13.40 12.38 21.49
CA TRP A 192 14.79 11.98 21.34
C TRP A 192 15.24 11.10 22.52
N LYS A 193 15.96 10.03 22.24
CA LYS A 193 16.50 9.08 23.23
C LYS A 193 18.02 9.12 23.24
N PRO A 194 18.69 9.21 24.38
CA PRO A 194 20.15 9.04 24.48
C PRO A 194 20.56 7.66 23.97
N LYS A 195 21.76 7.58 23.39
CA LYS A 195 22.31 6.31 22.93
C LYS A 195 22.52 5.33 24.07
N LYS A 196 22.30 4.05 23.78
CA LYS A 196 22.79 2.93 24.59
C LYS A 196 23.96 2.26 23.86
N GLU A 197 24.73 1.49 24.60
CA GLU A 197 25.84 0.73 24.01
C GLU A 197 25.34 -0.22 22.92
N GLY A 198 26.00 -0.20 21.76
CA GLY A 198 25.63 -1.04 20.60
C GLY A 198 24.49 -0.51 19.75
N GLU A 199 23.85 0.62 20.11
CA GLU A 199 22.77 1.21 19.30
C GLU A 199 23.34 2.21 18.27
N PRO A 200 22.72 2.33 17.08
CA PRO A 200 22.99 3.43 16.15
C PRO A 200 22.65 4.76 16.83
N SER A 201 23.47 5.78 16.61
CA SER A 201 23.26 7.09 17.23
C SER A 201 23.80 8.21 16.36
N TRP A 202 23.21 9.40 16.54
CA TRP A 202 23.58 10.63 15.88
C TRP A 202 23.84 11.72 16.93
N PRO A 203 24.76 12.65 16.65
CA PRO A 203 24.98 13.79 17.55
C PRO A 203 23.76 14.71 17.53
N SER A 204 23.37 15.22 18.69
CA SER A 204 22.33 16.24 18.83
C SER A 204 22.72 17.26 19.92
N PRO A 205 22.01 18.42 20.03
CA PRO A 205 22.26 19.39 21.10
C PRO A 205 22.01 18.85 22.52
N TRP A 206 21.29 17.73 22.64
CA TRP A 206 20.86 17.16 23.95
C TRP A 206 21.72 15.99 24.36
N SER A 207 22.05 15.12 23.44
CA SER A 207 22.90 13.93 23.61
C SER A 207 23.17 13.28 22.26
N ASP A 208 24.25 12.49 22.18
CA ASP A 208 24.28 11.45 21.13
C ASP A 208 23.13 10.51 21.37
N GLY A 209 22.37 10.20 20.31
CA GLY A 209 21.17 9.41 20.47
C GLY A 209 20.42 9.16 19.19
N ARG A 210 19.15 8.89 19.30
CA ARG A 210 18.24 8.59 18.17
C ARG A 210 16.83 9.16 18.38
N PRO A 211 16.07 9.37 17.29
CA PRO A 211 14.72 9.90 17.39
C PRO A 211 13.76 8.93 18.08
N GLY A 212 12.71 9.49 18.67
CA GLY A 212 11.49 8.76 18.99
C GLY A 212 10.72 8.43 17.72
N TRP A 213 9.89 7.40 17.78
CA TRP A 213 9.15 6.92 16.60
C TRP A 213 8.20 7.95 15.97
N HIS A 214 7.59 8.81 16.77
CA HIS A 214 6.52 9.69 16.28
C HIS A 214 7.04 10.91 15.50
N ILE A 215 8.27 11.36 15.74
CA ILE A 215 8.83 12.55 15.07
C ILE A 215 9.17 12.29 13.61
N GLU A 216 9.43 11.03 13.24
CA GLU A 216 9.86 10.64 11.90
C GLU A 216 8.88 11.06 10.83
N CYS A 217 7.61 10.62 10.94
CA CYS A 217 6.57 10.89 9.95
C CYS A 217 6.22 12.39 9.86
N SER A 218 6.21 13.11 10.99
CA SER A 218 6.00 14.56 10.98
C SER A 218 7.05 15.30 10.15
N VAL A 219 8.32 14.92 10.30
CA VAL A 219 9.44 15.54 9.57
C VAL A 219 9.41 15.15 8.10
N MET A 220 9.21 13.87 7.80
CA MET A 220 9.17 13.40 6.42
C MET A 220 7.98 13.97 5.66
N ALA A 221 6.80 14.04 6.27
CA ALA A 221 5.64 14.70 5.66
C ALA A 221 5.93 16.17 5.36
N LYS A 222 6.48 16.91 6.32
CA LYS A 222 6.84 18.33 6.12
C LYS A 222 7.86 18.50 4.99
N LYS A 223 8.90 17.68 4.94
CA LYS A 223 9.97 17.80 3.95
C LYS A 223 9.50 17.54 2.52
N TYR A 224 8.71 16.49 2.32
CA TYR A 224 8.35 16.02 0.97
C TYR A 224 6.99 16.54 0.47
N LEU A 225 6.10 16.95 1.37
CA LEU A 225 4.75 17.39 1.03
C LEU A 225 4.44 18.82 1.51
N GLY A 226 5.19 19.32 2.50
CA GLY A 226 5.00 20.64 3.08
C GLY A 226 4.34 20.61 4.46
N GLU A 227 4.10 21.80 5.04
CA GLU A 227 3.60 21.94 6.41
C GLU A 227 2.14 21.53 6.57
N GLU A 228 1.36 21.61 5.49
CA GLU A 228 -0.04 21.19 5.39
C GLU A 228 -0.19 20.22 4.22
N ILE A 229 -0.89 19.12 4.46
CA ILE A 229 -1.11 18.06 3.46
C ILE A 229 -2.61 17.79 3.29
N ASP A 230 -2.98 17.16 2.16
CA ASP A 230 -4.38 16.83 1.91
C ASP A 230 -4.80 15.60 2.72
N ILE A 231 -4.10 14.48 2.57
CA ILE A 231 -4.45 13.20 3.15
C ILE A 231 -3.29 12.64 3.97
N HIS A 232 -3.57 12.28 5.22
CA HIS A 232 -2.71 11.43 6.04
C HIS A 232 -3.44 10.12 6.34
N ALA A 233 -2.78 8.98 6.13
CA ALA A 233 -3.45 7.70 6.20
C ALA A 233 -2.59 6.60 6.84
N GLY A 234 -3.26 5.52 7.28
CA GLY A 234 -2.62 4.33 7.87
C GLY A 234 -3.64 3.35 8.45
N GLY A 235 -3.17 2.38 9.21
CA GLY A 235 -4.04 1.48 9.97
C GLY A 235 -4.72 2.19 11.15
N GLU A 236 -5.89 1.71 11.57
CA GLU A 236 -6.62 2.31 12.69
C GLU A 236 -5.88 2.20 14.04
N ASP A 237 -4.91 1.30 14.17
CA ASP A 237 -4.00 1.20 15.29
C ASP A 237 -3.07 2.41 15.43
N LEU A 238 -2.82 3.13 14.34
CA LEU A 238 -2.00 4.33 14.32
C LEU A 238 -2.74 5.58 14.77
N VAL A 239 -4.08 5.58 14.80
CA VAL A 239 -4.87 6.73 15.25
C VAL A 239 -4.37 7.25 16.59
N PHE A 240 -4.09 6.33 17.52
CA PHE A 240 -3.55 6.64 18.83
C PHE A 240 -2.54 5.58 19.28
N PRO A 241 -1.34 5.95 19.73
CA PRO A 241 -0.91 7.35 19.94
C PRO A 241 -0.22 7.99 18.73
N HIS A 242 0.14 7.24 17.66
CA HIS A 242 1.09 7.68 16.63
C HIS A 242 0.63 8.94 15.88
N HIS A 243 -0.53 8.89 15.20
CA HIS A 243 -1.04 10.02 14.42
C HIS A 243 -1.47 11.21 15.31
N GLU A 244 -1.99 10.93 16.51
CA GLU A 244 -2.27 12.01 17.47
C GLU A 244 -0.99 12.75 17.87
N ASN A 245 0.12 12.03 18.08
CA ASN A 245 1.41 12.62 18.40
C ASN A 245 2.01 13.38 17.21
N GLU A 246 1.81 12.89 15.99
CA GLU A 246 2.24 13.60 14.78
C GLU A 246 1.50 14.93 14.61
N ILE A 247 0.19 14.97 14.89
CA ILE A 247 -0.58 16.22 14.90
C ILE A 247 0.03 17.20 15.89
N ALA A 248 0.25 16.75 17.14
CA ALA A 248 0.80 17.61 18.17
C ALA A 248 2.17 18.19 17.78
N GLN A 249 3.07 17.34 17.25
CA GLN A 249 4.40 17.76 16.79
C GLN A 249 4.30 18.77 15.65
N SER A 250 3.55 18.42 14.61
CA SER A 250 3.49 19.22 13.38
C SER A 250 2.78 20.55 13.59
N GLU A 251 1.64 20.55 14.27
CA GLU A 251 0.85 21.78 14.48
C GLU A 251 1.50 22.71 15.48
N CYS A 252 2.10 22.21 16.56
CA CYS A 252 2.86 23.04 17.49
C CYS A 252 4.14 23.61 16.84
N CYS A 253 4.80 22.85 15.98
CA CYS A 253 5.99 23.32 15.28
C CYS A 253 5.65 24.39 14.23
N ASN A 254 4.63 24.13 13.39
CA ASN A 254 4.35 24.92 12.19
C ASN A 254 3.27 26.00 12.41
N GLY A 255 2.41 25.86 13.42
CA GLY A 255 1.29 26.77 13.67
C GLY A 255 0.17 26.68 12.62
N LYS A 256 0.06 25.53 11.93
CA LYS A 256 -0.91 25.24 10.87
C LYS A 256 -1.52 23.87 11.08
N ILE A 257 -2.69 23.63 10.50
CA ILE A 257 -3.29 22.30 10.43
C ILE A 257 -2.33 21.37 9.67
N PHE A 258 -2.08 20.20 10.23
CA PHE A 258 -1.14 19.24 9.63
C PHE A 258 -1.74 18.53 8.43
N SER A 259 -2.92 17.91 8.58
CA SER A 259 -3.61 17.23 7.48
C SER A 259 -5.10 17.55 7.49
N ARG A 260 -5.66 17.76 6.28
CA ARG A 260 -7.10 18.04 6.14
C ARG A 260 -7.95 16.80 6.33
N TYR A 261 -7.51 15.68 5.79
CA TYR A 261 -8.25 14.41 5.82
C TYR A 261 -7.40 13.31 6.44
N TRP A 262 -7.98 12.58 7.37
CA TRP A 262 -7.38 11.46 8.07
C TRP A 262 -8.12 10.17 7.71
N LEU A 263 -7.46 9.26 6.99
CA LEU A 263 -8.05 8.01 6.54
C LEU A 263 -7.41 6.83 7.26
N HIS A 264 -8.24 5.95 7.80
CA HIS A 264 -7.76 4.77 8.52
C HIS A 264 -8.48 3.52 8.05
N ASN A 265 -7.71 2.50 7.66
CA ASN A 265 -8.27 1.19 7.40
C ASN A 265 -8.45 0.40 8.70
N ALA A 266 -9.57 -0.32 8.80
CA ALA A 266 -9.87 -1.16 9.95
C ALA A 266 -8.96 -2.39 10.03
N PHE A 267 -8.97 -3.07 11.18
CA PHE A 267 -8.16 -4.25 11.45
C PHE A 267 -8.50 -5.44 10.54
N LEU A 268 -7.49 -6.28 10.37
CA LEU A 268 -7.64 -7.63 9.83
C LEU A 268 -7.71 -8.62 11.00
N ASN A 269 -8.78 -9.41 11.04
CA ASN A 269 -8.95 -10.53 11.97
C ASN A 269 -8.57 -11.83 11.26
N ILE A 270 -8.15 -12.82 12.03
CA ILE A 270 -7.87 -14.18 11.55
C ILE A 270 -8.85 -15.12 12.26
N ASP A 271 -9.68 -15.82 11.50
CA ASP A 271 -10.71 -16.72 12.02
C ASP A 271 -11.52 -16.07 13.17
N ASN A 272 -11.98 -14.84 12.93
CA ASN A 272 -12.72 -13.98 13.87
C ASN A 272 -11.96 -13.62 15.16
N ARG A 273 -10.63 -13.74 15.16
CA ARG A 273 -9.77 -13.35 16.28
C ARG A 273 -8.73 -12.31 15.82
N LYS A 274 -8.34 -11.43 16.73
CA LYS A 274 -7.24 -10.49 16.45
C LYS A 274 -5.97 -11.26 16.10
N MET A 275 -5.28 -10.85 15.03
CA MET A 275 -3.99 -11.42 14.66
C MET A 275 -2.93 -11.13 15.72
N SER A 276 -2.20 -12.15 16.16
CA SER A 276 -1.16 -12.05 17.18
C SER A 276 -0.14 -13.17 17.04
N LYS A 277 1.15 -12.85 17.18
CA LYS A 277 2.23 -13.85 17.21
C LYS A 277 2.05 -14.86 18.35
N SER A 278 1.58 -14.41 19.52
CA SER A 278 1.35 -15.27 20.69
C SER A 278 0.22 -16.28 20.51
N LEU A 279 -0.73 -16.00 19.60
CA LEU A 279 -1.84 -16.91 19.29
C LEU A 279 -1.51 -17.87 18.12
N GLY A 280 -0.34 -17.75 17.50
CA GLY A 280 0.03 -18.58 16.36
C GLY A 280 -0.82 -18.35 15.09
N ASN A 281 -1.60 -17.27 15.06
CA ASN A 281 -2.45 -16.88 13.93
C ASN A 281 -1.86 -15.69 13.16
N PHE A 282 -0.55 -15.62 13.08
CA PHE A 282 0.19 -14.55 12.41
C PHE A 282 0.72 -15.08 11.07
N PHE A 283 0.36 -14.43 9.97
CA PHE A 283 0.79 -14.80 8.63
C PHE A 283 1.54 -13.66 7.96
N THR A 284 2.71 -13.97 7.41
CA THR A 284 3.44 -13.06 6.51
C THR A 284 2.84 -13.10 5.11
N VAL A 285 3.03 -12.04 4.34
CA VAL A 285 2.65 -12.01 2.93
C VAL A 285 3.38 -13.11 2.16
N ARG A 286 4.64 -13.42 2.54
CA ARG A 286 5.44 -14.48 1.95
C ARG A 286 4.81 -15.86 2.13
N GLU A 287 4.36 -16.21 3.34
CA GLU A 287 3.66 -17.48 3.60
C GLU A 287 2.34 -17.59 2.81
N ILE A 288 1.64 -16.46 2.61
CA ILE A 288 0.46 -16.46 1.74
C ILE A 288 0.84 -16.71 0.29
N SER A 289 1.97 -16.14 -0.19
CA SER A 289 2.42 -16.31 -1.57
C SER A 289 2.81 -17.74 -1.93
N GLU A 290 3.07 -18.60 -0.95
CA GLU A 290 3.32 -20.02 -1.16
C GLU A 290 2.06 -20.81 -1.56
N LYS A 291 0.87 -20.29 -1.24
CA LYS A 291 -0.43 -20.95 -1.49
C LYS A 291 -1.29 -20.23 -2.50
N TYR A 292 -1.20 -18.91 -2.57
CA TYR A 292 -2.04 -18.05 -3.39
C TYR A 292 -1.19 -17.06 -4.16
N ASP A 293 -1.62 -16.74 -5.38
CA ASP A 293 -1.14 -15.55 -6.04
C ASP A 293 -1.44 -14.31 -5.19
N LEU A 294 -0.49 -13.39 -5.07
CA LEU A 294 -0.69 -12.18 -4.27
C LEU A 294 -1.76 -11.24 -4.85
N GLN A 295 -2.15 -11.42 -6.11
CA GLN A 295 -3.33 -10.76 -6.69
C GLN A 295 -4.64 -11.24 -6.03
N VAL A 296 -4.70 -12.51 -5.59
CA VAL A 296 -5.84 -13.02 -4.82
C VAL A 296 -5.90 -12.33 -3.45
N LEU A 297 -4.75 -12.13 -2.81
CA LEU A 297 -4.68 -11.37 -1.55
C LEU A 297 -5.14 -9.92 -1.74
N ARG A 298 -4.68 -9.26 -2.81
CA ARG A 298 -5.14 -7.91 -3.17
C ARG A 298 -6.65 -7.87 -3.34
N PHE A 299 -7.19 -8.74 -4.17
CA PHE A 299 -8.64 -8.82 -4.43
C PHE A 299 -9.44 -9.09 -3.15
N PHE A 300 -8.97 -10.00 -2.30
CA PHE A 300 -9.55 -10.27 -1.00
C PHE A 300 -9.57 -9.01 -0.11
N MET A 301 -8.46 -8.26 -0.02
CA MET A 301 -8.38 -7.06 0.80
C MET A 301 -9.35 -5.95 0.34
N LEU A 302 -9.66 -5.88 -0.95
CA LEU A 302 -10.57 -4.91 -1.54
C LEU A 302 -12.05 -5.37 -1.53
N SER A 303 -12.31 -6.63 -1.19
CA SER A 303 -13.68 -7.19 -1.18
C SER A 303 -14.58 -6.65 -0.06
N ALA A 304 -14.01 -5.95 0.91
CA ALA A 304 -14.74 -5.25 1.96
C ALA A 304 -14.33 -3.77 1.96
N HIS A 305 -15.25 -2.91 2.39
CA HIS A 305 -14.94 -1.49 2.58
C HIS A 305 -13.74 -1.32 3.53
N TYR A 306 -12.82 -0.41 3.21
CA TYR A 306 -11.55 -0.29 3.95
C TYR A 306 -11.72 0.01 5.45
N ARG A 307 -12.80 0.72 5.84
CA ARG A 307 -13.14 1.03 7.24
C ARG A 307 -13.85 -0.10 7.99
N SER A 308 -14.21 -1.18 7.30
CA SER A 308 -14.84 -2.34 7.94
C SER A 308 -13.77 -3.36 8.33
N PRO A 309 -13.85 -3.96 9.53
CA PRO A 309 -13.02 -5.10 9.87
C PRO A 309 -13.15 -6.20 8.82
N LEU A 310 -12.03 -6.79 8.42
CA LEU A 310 -11.99 -7.87 7.44
C LEU A 310 -11.53 -9.15 8.12
N ASN A 311 -12.28 -10.23 7.95
CA ASN A 311 -11.91 -11.53 8.51
C ASN A 311 -11.18 -12.36 7.45
N PHE A 312 -9.94 -12.75 7.75
CA PHE A 312 -9.15 -13.63 6.91
C PHE A 312 -9.43 -15.08 7.29
N SER A 313 -9.76 -15.91 6.29
CA SER A 313 -9.87 -17.35 6.44
C SER A 313 -9.57 -18.04 5.11
N ALA A 314 -9.23 -19.32 5.13
CA ALA A 314 -8.96 -20.10 3.93
C ALA A 314 -10.15 -20.10 2.95
N ASP A 315 -11.38 -20.25 3.46
CA ASP A 315 -12.60 -20.28 2.65
C ASP A 315 -12.84 -18.94 1.93
N LEU A 316 -12.58 -17.82 2.60
CA LEU A 316 -12.72 -16.50 2.01
C LEU A 316 -11.62 -16.22 0.97
N MET A 317 -10.42 -16.75 1.16
CA MET A 317 -9.35 -16.68 0.16
C MET A 317 -9.68 -17.53 -1.08
N GLU A 318 -10.24 -18.73 -0.92
CA GLU A 318 -10.72 -19.53 -2.06
C GLU A 318 -11.88 -18.85 -2.82
N SER A 319 -12.78 -18.19 -2.08
CA SER A 319 -13.85 -17.39 -2.68
C SER A 319 -13.28 -16.20 -3.47
N ALA A 320 -12.28 -15.51 -2.93
CA ALA A 320 -11.60 -14.41 -3.61
C ALA A 320 -10.87 -14.88 -4.87
N LYS A 321 -10.17 -16.03 -4.78
CA LYS A 321 -9.51 -16.67 -5.93
C LYS A 321 -10.50 -16.99 -7.05
N THR A 322 -11.64 -17.58 -6.70
CA THR A 322 -12.70 -17.89 -7.67
C THR A 322 -13.29 -16.62 -8.28
N GLY A 323 -13.51 -15.59 -7.47
CA GLY A 323 -14.03 -14.30 -7.94
C GLY A 323 -13.06 -13.61 -8.92
N LEU A 324 -11.79 -13.52 -8.56
CA LEU A 324 -10.75 -12.93 -9.42
C LEU A 324 -10.63 -13.72 -10.73
N ALA A 325 -10.58 -15.04 -10.67
CA ALA A 325 -10.51 -15.90 -11.86
C ALA A 325 -11.67 -15.64 -12.84
N ARG A 326 -12.89 -15.37 -12.36
CA ARG A 326 -14.04 -15.04 -13.23
C ARG A 326 -13.80 -13.73 -14.00
N ILE A 327 -13.19 -12.73 -13.35
CA ILE A 327 -12.88 -11.45 -13.98
C ILE A 327 -11.75 -11.63 -15.02
N CYS A 328 -10.68 -12.33 -14.67
CA CYS A 328 -9.58 -12.63 -15.58
C CYS A 328 -10.04 -13.44 -16.81
N ASN A 329 -10.83 -14.49 -16.60
CA ASN A 329 -11.37 -15.29 -17.69
C ASN A 329 -12.26 -14.47 -18.65
N ALA A 330 -13.00 -13.48 -18.13
CA ALA A 330 -13.78 -12.58 -18.98
C ALA A 330 -12.88 -11.67 -19.82
N ALA A 331 -11.80 -11.14 -19.24
CA ALA A 331 -10.81 -10.34 -19.97
C ALA A 331 -10.14 -11.19 -21.07
N ASP A 332 -9.73 -12.42 -20.77
CA ASP A 332 -9.11 -13.32 -21.74
C ASP A 332 -10.09 -13.70 -22.87
N SER A 333 -11.35 -13.94 -22.55
CA SER A 333 -12.39 -14.17 -23.56
C SER A 333 -12.58 -12.94 -24.46
N LEU A 334 -12.62 -11.74 -23.89
CA LEU A 334 -12.71 -10.49 -24.65
C LEU A 334 -11.48 -10.27 -25.54
N LYS A 335 -10.27 -10.53 -25.06
CA LYS A 335 -9.04 -10.47 -25.87
C LYS A 335 -9.12 -11.44 -27.05
N HIS A 336 -9.55 -12.68 -26.79
CA HIS A 336 -9.72 -13.69 -27.84
C HIS A 336 -10.70 -13.25 -28.91
N TYR A 337 -11.91 -12.81 -28.50
CA TYR A 337 -12.92 -12.33 -29.45
C TYR A 337 -12.48 -11.07 -30.18
N ALA A 338 -11.82 -10.12 -29.52
CA ALA A 338 -11.30 -8.90 -30.18
C ALA A 338 -10.30 -9.22 -31.29
N GLY A 339 -9.47 -10.27 -31.10
CA GLY A 339 -8.52 -10.74 -32.12
C GLY A 339 -9.19 -11.39 -33.35
N ALA A 340 -10.36 -12.00 -33.18
CA ALA A 340 -11.10 -12.69 -34.25
C ALA A 340 -12.27 -11.86 -34.83
N ALA A 341 -12.63 -10.74 -34.19
CA ALA A 341 -13.82 -9.95 -34.49
C ALA A 341 -13.79 -9.28 -35.87
N LYS A 342 -14.96 -9.04 -36.42
CA LYS A 342 -15.16 -8.45 -37.75
C LYS A 342 -14.99 -6.92 -37.71
N GLU A 343 -14.31 -6.38 -38.69
CA GLU A 343 -14.29 -4.92 -38.95
C GLU A 343 -15.62 -4.53 -39.61
N ALA A 344 -16.63 -4.18 -38.81
CA ALA A 344 -17.95 -3.79 -39.24
C ALA A 344 -18.51 -2.68 -38.34
N GLU A 345 -19.56 -2.01 -38.79
CA GLU A 345 -20.34 -1.09 -37.95
C GLU A 345 -21.05 -1.86 -36.83
N MET A 346 -21.11 -1.28 -35.61
CA MET A 346 -21.83 -1.87 -34.49
C MET A 346 -23.31 -2.00 -34.78
N THR A 347 -23.91 -3.11 -34.37
CA THR A 347 -25.35 -3.31 -34.42
C THR A 347 -26.07 -2.44 -33.37
N ALA A 348 -27.39 -2.32 -33.50
CA ALA A 348 -28.23 -1.59 -32.53
C ALA A 348 -28.17 -2.25 -31.14
N GLU A 349 -28.10 -3.58 -31.09
CA GLU A 349 -27.95 -4.36 -29.86
C GLU A 349 -26.59 -4.12 -29.18
N GLU A 350 -25.49 -4.10 -29.95
CA GLU A 350 -24.15 -3.79 -29.46
C GLU A 350 -24.06 -2.36 -28.94
N MET A 351 -24.67 -1.40 -29.65
CA MET A 351 -24.69 0.00 -29.16
C MET A 351 -25.47 0.12 -27.85
N THR A 352 -26.56 -0.63 -27.69
CA THR A 352 -27.33 -0.65 -26.45
C THR A 352 -26.51 -1.26 -25.30
N ALA A 353 -25.84 -2.40 -25.54
CA ALA A 353 -24.98 -3.03 -24.55
C ALA A 353 -23.78 -2.15 -24.16
N LEU A 354 -23.20 -1.42 -25.12
CA LEU A 354 -22.11 -0.48 -24.84
C LEU A 354 -22.59 0.71 -23.99
N GLU A 355 -23.80 1.21 -24.21
CA GLU A 355 -24.38 2.26 -23.36
C GLU A 355 -24.62 1.75 -21.93
N GLU A 356 -25.05 0.49 -21.78
CA GLU A 356 -25.16 -0.15 -20.47
C GLU A 356 -23.80 -0.30 -19.80
N ALA A 357 -22.74 -0.67 -20.52
CA ALA A 357 -21.38 -0.74 -20.00
C ALA A 357 -20.90 0.63 -19.49
N LYS A 358 -21.16 1.72 -20.23
CA LYS A 358 -20.84 3.08 -19.76
C LYS A 358 -21.61 3.47 -18.50
N ASN A 359 -22.86 3.04 -18.38
CA ASN A 359 -23.62 3.27 -17.16
C ASN A 359 -23.07 2.48 -15.97
N LEU A 360 -22.55 1.26 -16.22
CA LEU A 360 -21.82 0.50 -15.19
C LEU A 360 -20.53 1.19 -14.78
N ALA A 361 -19.74 1.70 -15.72
CA ALA A 361 -18.55 2.48 -15.38
C ALA A 361 -18.88 3.70 -14.52
N LYS A 362 -19.98 4.40 -14.82
CA LYS A 362 -20.44 5.49 -13.96
C LYS A 362 -20.82 5.00 -12.57
N LYS A 363 -21.51 3.88 -12.43
CA LYS A 363 -21.83 3.29 -11.12
C LYS A 363 -20.56 2.90 -10.33
N PHE A 364 -19.51 2.46 -11.02
CA PHE A 364 -18.21 2.21 -10.40
C PHE A 364 -17.63 3.50 -9.83
N ASP A 365 -17.62 4.58 -10.62
CA ASP A 365 -17.18 5.90 -10.15
C ASP A 365 -18.02 6.38 -8.96
N ASP A 366 -19.36 6.23 -9.02
CA ASP A 366 -20.27 6.61 -7.93
C ASP A 366 -19.93 5.85 -6.62
N ALA A 367 -19.58 4.55 -6.72
CA ALA A 367 -19.16 3.75 -5.57
C ALA A 367 -17.81 4.22 -5.01
N MET A 368 -16.85 4.52 -5.88
CA MET A 368 -15.54 4.99 -5.48
C MET A 368 -15.57 6.43 -4.96
N ASP A 369 -16.43 7.29 -5.50
CA ASP A 369 -16.67 8.66 -5.02
C ASP A 369 -17.32 8.68 -3.63
N ASP A 370 -17.97 7.60 -3.22
CA ASP A 370 -18.56 7.45 -1.88
C ASP A 370 -17.57 6.74 -0.91
N ASP A 371 -16.46 7.42 -0.63
CA ASP A 371 -15.48 6.98 0.36
C ASP A 371 -14.71 5.72 -0.07
N PHE A 372 -14.34 5.67 -1.34
CA PHE A 372 -13.55 4.57 -1.92
C PHE A 372 -14.16 3.18 -1.63
N ASN A 373 -15.46 3.03 -1.89
CA ASN A 373 -16.19 1.79 -1.63
C ASN A 373 -15.85 0.70 -2.67
N THR A 374 -14.70 0.06 -2.48
CA THR A 374 -14.21 -0.98 -3.38
C THR A 374 -15.11 -2.22 -3.42
N ALA A 375 -15.86 -2.51 -2.35
CA ALA A 375 -16.78 -3.65 -2.32
C ALA A 375 -17.92 -3.48 -3.33
N ASP A 376 -18.54 -2.31 -3.37
CA ASP A 376 -19.58 -1.99 -4.36
C ASP A 376 -18.97 -1.84 -5.75
N ALA A 377 -17.79 -1.22 -5.88
CA ALA A 377 -17.07 -1.12 -7.15
C ALA A 377 -16.78 -2.51 -7.76
N ILE A 378 -16.31 -3.48 -6.97
CA ILE A 378 -16.11 -4.87 -7.42
C ILE A 378 -17.43 -5.51 -7.87
N SER A 379 -18.55 -5.22 -7.19
CA SER A 379 -19.86 -5.71 -7.60
C SER A 379 -20.24 -5.22 -9.00
N VAL A 380 -19.92 -3.95 -9.31
CA VAL A 380 -20.12 -3.38 -10.65
C VAL A 380 -19.22 -4.05 -11.70
N VAL A 381 -17.96 -4.36 -11.35
CA VAL A 381 -17.08 -5.12 -12.26
C VAL A 381 -17.70 -6.47 -12.60
N PHE A 382 -18.30 -7.17 -11.64
CA PHE A 382 -19.02 -8.42 -11.94
C PHE A 382 -20.26 -8.23 -12.81
N GLU A 383 -20.96 -7.09 -12.69
CA GLU A 383 -22.06 -6.75 -13.60
C GLU A 383 -21.55 -6.55 -15.03
N LEU A 384 -20.41 -5.85 -15.19
CA LEU A 384 -19.76 -5.66 -16.51
C LEU A 384 -19.31 -7.00 -17.11
N VAL A 385 -18.70 -7.88 -16.31
CA VAL A 385 -18.34 -9.25 -16.73
C VAL A 385 -19.58 -10.03 -17.21
N ARG A 386 -20.71 -9.91 -16.51
CA ARG A 386 -21.96 -10.56 -16.92
C ARG A 386 -22.48 -9.99 -18.23
N LEU A 387 -22.47 -8.67 -18.37
CA LEU A 387 -22.88 -7.98 -19.61
C LEU A 387 -22.03 -8.45 -20.80
N ALA A 388 -20.70 -8.49 -20.63
CA ALA A 388 -19.78 -8.96 -21.66
C ALA A 388 -20.08 -10.41 -22.07
N ASN A 389 -20.16 -11.32 -21.09
CA ASN A 389 -20.45 -12.73 -21.35
C ASN A 389 -21.79 -13.00 -22.00
N SER A 390 -22.77 -12.10 -21.85
CA SER A 390 -24.12 -12.25 -22.42
C SER A 390 -24.23 -11.68 -23.83
N ASN A 391 -23.38 -10.73 -24.23
CA ASN A 391 -23.54 -10.00 -25.49
C ASN A 391 -22.38 -10.22 -26.47
N VAL A 392 -21.21 -10.76 -26.02
CA VAL A 392 -20.06 -11.04 -26.89
C VAL A 392 -20.10 -12.48 -27.39
N ASN A 393 -19.94 -12.66 -28.70
CA ASN A 393 -19.85 -13.96 -29.38
C ASN A 393 -18.95 -13.81 -30.63
N GLU A 394 -18.83 -14.89 -31.42
CA GLU A 394 -18.02 -14.96 -32.64
C GLU A 394 -18.42 -13.98 -33.74
N ASP A 395 -19.67 -13.47 -33.71
CA ASP A 395 -20.21 -12.50 -34.66
C ASP A 395 -20.07 -11.05 -34.23
N GLY A 396 -19.53 -10.80 -33.02
CA GLY A 396 -19.36 -9.48 -32.47
C GLY A 396 -18.46 -8.58 -33.31
N THR A 397 -18.78 -7.28 -33.38
CA THR A 397 -17.94 -6.32 -34.08
C THR A 397 -16.70 -5.97 -33.24
N LYS A 398 -15.56 -5.73 -33.91
CA LYS A 398 -14.28 -5.43 -33.23
C LYS A 398 -14.38 -4.19 -32.33
N ALA A 399 -15.04 -3.14 -32.81
CA ALA A 399 -15.20 -1.91 -32.03
C ALA A 399 -16.00 -2.14 -30.74
N PHE A 400 -17.03 -2.99 -30.77
CA PHE A 400 -17.82 -3.34 -29.58
C PHE A 400 -17.01 -4.16 -28.58
N VAL A 401 -16.40 -5.26 -29.03
CA VAL A 401 -15.64 -6.15 -28.17
C VAL A 401 -14.44 -5.42 -27.55
N GLN A 402 -13.73 -4.63 -28.35
CA GLN A 402 -12.61 -3.83 -27.86
C GLN A 402 -13.05 -2.81 -26.81
N SER A 403 -14.17 -2.13 -27.02
CA SER A 403 -14.68 -1.15 -26.05
C SER A 403 -15.04 -1.80 -24.71
N LEU A 404 -15.59 -3.01 -24.70
CA LEU A 404 -15.88 -3.74 -23.46
C LEU A 404 -14.60 -4.20 -22.77
N LEU A 405 -13.61 -4.64 -23.54
CA LEU A 405 -12.30 -5.01 -23.02
C LEU A 405 -11.60 -3.80 -22.36
N ASP A 406 -11.55 -2.69 -23.08
CA ASP A 406 -10.92 -1.47 -22.58
C ASP A 406 -11.56 -0.99 -21.27
N GLU A 407 -12.91 -1.03 -21.19
CA GLU A 407 -13.63 -0.67 -19.98
C GLU A 407 -13.29 -1.63 -18.82
N LEU A 408 -13.27 -2.94 -19.05
CA LEU A 408 -12.93 -3.92 -18.01
C LEU A 408 -11.49 -3.76 -17.51
N LEU A 409 -10.55 -3.49 -18.43
CA LEU A 409 -9.15 -3.26 -18.08
C LEU A 409 -8.98 -1.94 -17.30
N GLU A 410 -9.69 -0.86 -17.68
CA GLU A 410 -9.65 0.43 -16.98
C GLU A 410 -10.15 0.29 -15.53
N LEU A 411 -11.34 -0.32 -15.34
CA LEU A 411 -11.87 -0.53 -13.98
C LEU A 411 -10.98 -1.46 -13.15
N GLY A 412 -10.40 -2.47 -13.77
CA GLY A 412 -9.46 -3.37 -13.12
C GLY A 412 -8.15 -2.69 -12.73
N ASP A 413 -7.59 -1.81 -13.55
CA ASP A 413 -6.35 -1.08 -13.22
C ASP A 413 -6.56 -0.12 -12.03
N ILE A 414 -7.73 0.50 -11.90
CA ILE A 414 -8.09 1.31 -10.73
C ILE A 414 -8.03 0.46 -9.46
N LEU A 415 -8.53 -0.77 -9.51
CA LEU A 415 -8.43 -1.73 -8.41
C LEU A 415 -7.02 -2.36 -8.31
N GLY A 416 -6.13 -2.09 -9.26
CA GLY A 416 -4.79 -2.65 -9.34
C GLY A 416 -4.76 -4.15 -9.64
N LEU A 417 -5.79 -4.65 -10.33
CA LEU A 417 -5.85 -6.03 -10.78
C LEU A 417 -4.96 -6.22 -12.03
N VAL A 418 -4.29 -7.35 -12.09
CA VAL A 418 -3.45 -7.74 -13.25
C VAL A 418 -4.21 -8.77 -14.06
N PHE A 419 -4.40 -8.48 -15.36
CA PHE A 419 -5.10 -9.35 -16.30
C PHE A 419 -4.18 -10.16 -17.21
N GLU A 420 -2.87 -10.07 -16.96
CA GLU A 420 -1.91 -10.94 -17.63
C GLU A 420 -1.85 -12.26 -16.89
N THR A 421 -2.05 -13.36 -17.60
CA THR A 421 -1.89 -14.69 -17.01
C THR A 421 -0.40 -14.92 -16.73
N LYS A 422 -0.08 -15.59 -15.61
CA LYS A 422 1.31 -16.07 -15.37
C LYS A 422 1.82 -16.93 -16.53
N GLU A 423 0.93 -17.54 -17.29
CA GLU A 423 1.28 -18.30 -18.48
C GLU A 423 1.79 -17.40 -19.60
N GLU A 424 1.17 -16.26 -19.87
CA GLU A 424 1.63 -15.30 -20.89
C GLU A 424 2.99 -14.69 -20.50
N ILE A 425 3.17 -14.27 -19.25
CA ILE A 425 4.46 -13.75 -18.76
C ILE A 425 5.56 -14.80 -18.83
N LEU A 426 5.25 -16.04 -18.41
CA LEU A 426 6.21 -17.14 -18.50
C LEU A 426 6.54 -17.51 -19.95
N ASP A 427 5.57 -17.48 -20.85
CA ASP A 427 5.80 -17.79 -22.26
C ASP A 427 6.65 -16.70 -22.93
N GLU A 428 6.44 -15.41 -22.64
CA GLU A 428 7.33 -14.34 -23.11
C GLU A 428 8.75 -14.46 -22.54
N GLU A 429 8.91 -14.80 -21.28
CA GLU A 429 10.23 -15.04 -20.69
C GLU A 429 10.91 -16.27 -21.31
N ILE A 430 10.16 -17.33 -21.56
CA ILE A 430 10.66 -18.53 -22.25
C ILE A 430 11.11 -18.17 -23.68
N GLU A 431 10.30 -17.43 -24.43
CA GLU A 431 10.65 -16.99 -25.79
C GLU A 431 11.91 -16.11 -25.80
N LYS A 432 12.05 -15.16 -24.85
CA LYS A 432 13.28 -14.34 -24.72
C LYS A 432 14.50 -15.20 -24.42
N LEU A 433 14.40 -16.17 -23.52
CA LEU A 433 15.48 -17.09 -23.20
C LEU A 433 15.83 -17.99 -24.40
N ILE A 434 14.84 -18.43 -25.17
CA ILE A 434 15.05 -19.18 -26.40
C ILE A 434 15.76 -18.33 -27.46
N GLU A 435 15.37 -17.06 -27.62
CA GLU A 435 16.04 -16.13 -28.55
C GLU A 435 17.48 -15.85 -28.10
N GLU A 436 17.73 -15.59 -26.82
CA GLU A 436 19.08 -15.44 -26.27
C GLU A 436 19.94 -16.69 -26.52
N ARG A 437 19.37 -17.89 -26.28
CA ARG A 437 20.05 -19.14 -26.58
C ARG A 437 20.41 -19.28 -28.07
N GLN A 438 19.51 -18.87 -28.97
CA GLN A 438 19.79 -18.90 -30.41
C GLN A 438 20.90 -17.92 -30.79
N VAL A 439 20.91 -16.72 -30.21
CA VAL A 439 21.98 -15.72 -30.39
C VAL A 439 23.31 -16.27 -29.87
N ALA A 440 23.33 -16.86 -28.68
CA ALA A 440 24.52 -17.50 -28.11
C ALA A 440 25.06 -18.61 -29.01
N ARG A 441 24.23 -19.48 -29.56
CA ARG A 441 24.63 -20.55 -30.50
C ARG A 441 25.19 -19.99 -31.81
N LYS A 442 24.58 -18.96 -32.39
CA LYS A 442 25.08 -18.27 -33.59
C LYS A 442 26.43 -17.59 -33.34
N GLY A 443 26.62 -17.05 -32.15
CA GLY A 443 27.88 -16.46 -31.69
C GLY A 443 28.93 -17.47 -31.22
N ARG A 444 28.68 -18.81 -31.35
CA ARG A 444 29.52 -19.91 -30.85
C ARG A 444 29.78 -19.87 -29.34
N ASN A 445 28.95 -19.19 -28.55
CA ASN A 445 28.98 -19.26 -27.10
C ASN A 445 28.11 -20.45 -26.63
N PHE A 446 28.65 -21.66 -26.80
CA PHE A 446 27.92 -22.88 -26.47
C PHE A 446 27.69 -23.04 -24.96
N GLN A 447 28.61 -22.53 -24.14
CA GLN A 447 28.46 -22.56 -22.68
C GLN A 447 27.18 -21.83 -22.25
N ARG A 448 26.96 -20.56 -22.70
CA ARG A 448 25.75 -19.81 -22.37
C ARG A 448 24.48 -20.45 -22.92
N ALA A 449 24.56 -21.06 -24.10
CA ALA A 449 23.42 -21.76 -24.67
C ALA A 449 23.00 -23.00 -23.85
N ASP A 450 23.97 -23.71 -23.27
CA ASP A 450 23.72 -24.86 -22.41
C ASP A 450 23.24 -24.48 -21.03
N GLU A 451 23.74 -23.35 -20.47
CA GLU A 451 23.23 -22.73 -19.24
C GLU A 451 21.74 -22.36 -19.35
N ILE A 452 21.35 -21.72 -20.45
CA ILE A 452 19.94 -21.34 -20.70
C ILE A 452 19.07 -22.59 -20.85
N ARG A 453 19.57 -23.62 -21.49
CA ARG A 453 18.83 -24.88 -21.62
C ARG A 453 18.62 -25.58 -20.27
N ALA A 454 19.63 -25.53 -19.41
CA ALA A 454 19.55 -26.11 -18.06
C ALA A 454 18.55 -25.28 -17.20
N GLU A 455 18.63 -23.95 -17.28
CA GLU A 455 17.69 -23.04 -16.59
C GLU A 455 16.23 -23.29 -17.00
N LEU A 456 15.96 -23.45 -18.29
CA LEU A 456 14.62 -23.75 -18.78
C LEU A 456 14.17 -25.15 -18.35
N LEU A 457 15.06 -26.11 -18.32
CA LEU A 457 14.75 -27.46 -17.85
C LEU A 457 14.40 -27.49 -16.35
N GLU A 458 15.13 -26.73 -15.52
CA GLU A 458 14.81 -26.55 -14.09
C GLU A 458 13.45 -25.93 -13.86
N LYS A 459 13.03 -25.07 -14.79
CA LYS A 459 11.68 -24.45 -14.82
C LYS A 459 10.60 -25.37 -15.43
N GLY A 460 10.93 -26.64 -15.71
CA GLY A 460 10.01 -27.63 -16.30
C GLY A 460 9.74 -27.40 -17.79
N ILE A 461 10.61 -26.70 -18.52
CA ILE A 461 10.51 -26.46 -19.96
C ILE A 461 11.49 -27.28 -20.73
N VAL A 462 10.98 -28.12 -21.64
CA VAL A 462 11.78 -28.95 -22.52
C VAL A 462 11.86 -28.34 -23.90
N LEU A 463 13.09 -28.08 -24.38
CA LEU A 463 13.34 -27.55 -25.71
C LEU A 463 13.55 -28.70 -26.73
N GLU A 464 12.90 -28.60 -27.88
CA GLU A 464 13.07 -29.47 -29.03
C GLU A 464 13.61 -28.66 -30.20
N ASP A 465 14.89 -28.90 -30.61
CA ASP A 465 15.48 -28.28 -31.79
C ASP A 465 14.93 -28.96 -33.05
N THR A 466 14.20 -28.21 -33.89
CA THR A 466 13.64 -28.72 -35.15
C THR A 466 14.28 -28.03 -36.34
N ARG A 467 14.04 -28.52 -37.57
CA ARG A 467 14.53 -27.88 -38.80
C ARG A 467 13.88 -26.51 -39.07
N GLU A 468 12.72 -26.27 -38.47
CA GLU A 468 11.93 -25.05 -38.61
C GLU A 468 12.20 -24.06 -37.48
N GLY A 469 12.98 -24.41 -36.44
CA GLY A 469 13.28 -23.60 -35.27
C GLY A 469 13.26 -24.41 -33.97
N VAL A 470 13.28 -23.71 -32.83
CA VAL A 470 13.18 -24.34 -31.52
C VAL A 470 11.70 -24.36 -31.10
N LYS A 471 11.20 -25.55 -30.82
CA LYS A 471 9.89 -25.75 -30.18
C LYS A 471 10.10 -26.06 -28.71
N TRP A 472 9.16 -25.69 -27.88
CA TRP A 472 9.22 -26.02 -26.47
C TRP A 472 7.88 -26.56 -25.97
N LYS A 473 7.95 -27.33 -24.89
CA LYS A 473 6.77 -27.85 -24.18
C LYS A 473 7.06 -27.90 -22.68
N ARG A 474 6.02 -27.77 -21.89
CA ARG A 474 6.11 -27.98 -20.44
C ARG A 474 6.21 -29.48 -20.15
N ALA A 475 7.11 -29.87 -19.21
CA ALA A 475 7.37 -31.26 -18.84
C ALA A 475 6.23 -31.83 -17.99
#